data_85554693c68e275b58f60dffb6fd3b9b
#
_entry.id   85554693c68e275b58f60dffb6fd3b9b
#
_cell.length_a   1.000
_cell.length_b   1.000
_cell.length_c   1.000
_cell.angle_alpha   90.00
_cell.angle_beta   90.00
_cell.angle_gamma   90.00
#
_symmetry.space_group_name_H-M   'P 1'
#
loop_
_entity.id
_entity.type
_entity.pdbx_description
1 polymer ?
#
loop_
_entity_poly.entity_id
_entity_poly.type
_entity_poly.pdbx_seq_one_letter_code
_entity_poly.pdbx_strand_id
1 'polypeptide(L)'
;VSITVDQEVRIRSIQSIPVSSITQQMETGSITTGNKLVNQLISNTLWGQRSNYLSVPTDCPQRNERLGWTADTQVFAETGTFFANTADFFHKWMRDMRDTQSPTGAYPGVAPLAQYGASPTDMNRLGWSDAGVIVPWVVWKQFGDTQIIDENWAAMEKYLNHINETKYDHHALSAENGNYQWADWLSYEPLESCSGRHTAKDGSGTLPEAYDYWNYLSANYWLIDAGMMSDMARATGRDAEKYEAMAALAKQYILDKFLNVDGEFKTAIFNTMQTPALFALKN
;
A
#
# COMPACT_ATOMS: atom_id res chain seq x y z
N VAL A 1 -30.58 2.77 8.20
CA VAL A 1 -31.49 3.95 8.18
C VAL A 1 -32.62 3.67 9.15
N SER A 2 -32.88 4.57 10.08
CA SER A 2 -34.05 4.54 10.96
C SER A 2 -34.95 5.71 10.63
N ILE A 3 -36.28 5.47 10.66
CA ILE A 3 -37.29 6.50 10.48
C ILE A 3 -38.15 6.46 11.75
N THR A 4 -38.13 7.55 12.50
CA THR A 4 -38.99 7.70 13.70
C THR A 4 -40.04 8.73 13.38
N VAL A 5 -41.31 8.41 13.62
CA VAL A 5 -42.44 9.26 13.40
C VAL A 5 -43.36 9.26 14.62
N ASP A 6 -44.05 10.35 14.86
CA ASP A 6 -45.00 10.52 15.97
C ASP A 6 -46.48 10.26 15.55
N GLN A 7 -46.69 9.98 14.29
CA GLN A 7 -47.97 9.67 13.70
C GLN A 7 -47.89 8.49 12.73
N GLU A 8 -49.01 7.82 12.47
CA GLU A 8 -49.06 6.78 11.46
C GLU A 8 -48.81 7.39 10.06
N VAL A 9 -47.73 6.87 9.40
CA VAL A 9 -47.36 7.31 8.04
C VAL A 9 -47.27 6.11 7.10
N ARG A 10 -47.67 6.36 5.83
CA ARG A 10 -47.49 5.37 4.76
C ARG A 10 -46.23 5.68 3.96
N ILE A 11 -45.20 4.85 4.06
CA ILE A 11 -44.01 4.94 3.20
C ILE A 11 -44.40 4.44 1.81
N ARG A 12 -44.29 5.30 0.78
CA ARG A 12 -44.58 4.94 -0.62
C ARG A 12 -43.36 4.34 -1.34
N SER A 13 -42.20 4.88 -1.06
CA SER A 13 -40.95 4.35 -1.63
C SER A 13 -39.75 4.74 -0.77
N ILE A 14 -38.71 3.93 -0.82
CA ILE A 14 -37.36 4.24 -0.26
C ILE A 14 -36.39 4.01 -1.42
N GLN A 15 -35.54 4.99 -1.71
CA GLN A 15 -34.50 4.90 -2.73
C GLN A 15 -33.15 5.17 -2.08
N SER A 16 -32.14 4.38 -2.45
CA SER A 16 -30.74 4.64 -2.13
C SER A 16 -30.05 5.22 -3.37
N ILE A 17 -29.33 6.31 -3.19
CA ILE A 17 -28.56 6.94 -4.25
C ILE A 17 -27.08 6.74 -3.91
N PRO A 18 -26.34 5.90 -4.66
CA PRO A 18 -24.92 5.75 -4.48
C PRO A 18 -24.19 7.01 -4.96
N VAL A 19 -23.19 7.43 -4.19
CA VAL A 19 -22.28 8.52 -4.56
C VAL A 19 -20.88 7.94 -4.68
N SER A 20 -20.25 8.12 -5.83
CA SER A 20 -18.93 7.56 -6.13
C SER A 20 -18.22 8.45 -7.16
N SER A 21 -16.90 8.49 -7.10
CA SER A 21 -16.07 9.05 -8.19
C SER A 21 -15.93 8.09 -9.36
N ILE A 22 -16.28 6.81 -9.18
CA ILE A 22 -16.33 5.82 -10.26
C ILE A 22 -17.75 5.71 -10.76
N THR A 23 -17.98 6.20 -11.98
CA THR A 23 -19.28 6.11 -12.65
C THR A 23 -19.41 4.79 -13.42
N GLN A 24 -20.64 4.41 -13.75
CA GLN A 24 -20.88 3.19 -14.54
C GLN A 24 -20.20 3.26 -15.92
N GLN A 25 -20.06 4.43 -16.50
CA GLN A 25 -19.38 4.62 -17.79
C GLN A 25 -17.87 4.40 -17.72
N MET A 26 -17.28 4.51 -16.52
CA MET A 26 -15.86 4.23 -16.29
C MET A 26 -15.58 2.74 -16.10
N GLU A 27 -16.58 1.90 -15.88
CA GLU A 27 -16.41 0.47 -15.67
C GLU A 27 -16.05 -0.21 -16.99
N THR A 28 -14.85 -0.79 -17.05
CA THR A 28 -14.28 -1.36 -18.27
C THR A 28 -13.97 -2.85 -18.13
N GLY A 29 -13.88 -3.35 -16.90
CA GLY A 29 -13.55 -4.73 -16.61
C GLY A 29 -14.72 -5.51 -16.00
N SER A 30 -14.88 -6.77 -16.43
CA SER A 30 -15.86 -7.68 -15.85
C SER A 30 -15.38 -9.11 -15.92
N ILE A 31 -15.76 -9.91 -14.93
CA ILE A 31 -15.51 -11.36 -14.88
C ILE A 31 -16.82 -12.06 -14.53
N THR A 32 -17.15 -13.09 -15.30
CA THR A 32 -18.27 -13.98 -14.99
C THR A 32 -17.79 -15.42 -15.03
N THR A 33 -18.10 -16.19 -14.01
CA THR A 33 -17.68 -17.59 -13.88
C THR A 33 -18.88 -18.52 -13.71
N GLY A 34 -18.68 -19.83 -13.83
CA GLY A 34 -19.69 -20.85 -13.51
C GLY A 34 -20.00 -20.96 -12.00
N ASN A 35 -19.21 -20.35 -11.12
CA ASN A 35 -19.38 -20.44 -9.68
C ASN A 35 -20.08 -19.19 -9.12
N LYS A 36 -21.28 -19.38 -8.56
CA LYS A 36 -22.10 -18.28 -8.02
C LYS A 36 -21.42 -17.53 -6.87
N LEU A 37 -20.66 -18.22 -6.02
CA LEU A 37 -19.96 -17.58 -4.89
C LEU A 37 -18.80 -16.70 -5.37
N VAL A 38 -18.07 -17.13 -6.41
CA VAL A 38 -17.03 -16.31 -7.04
C VAL A 38 -17.65 -15.07 -7.68
N ASN A 39 -18.76 -15.21 -8.40
CA ASN A 39 -19.45 -14.05 -8.99
C ASN A 39 -19.98 -13.10 -7.92
N GLN A 40 -20.44 -13.60 -6.77
CA GLN A 40 -20.84 -12.76 -5.64
C GLN A 40 -19.64 -12.02 -5.06
N LEU A 41 -18.47 -12.67 -4.91
CA LEU A 41 -17.23 -12.02 -4.45
C LEU A 41 -16.82 -10.90 -5.41
N ILE A 42 -16.83 -11.13 -6.70
CA ILE A 42 -16.53 -10.12 -7.73
C ILE A 42 -17.47 -8.92 -7.61
N SER A 43 -18.78 -9.18 -7.49
CA SER A 43 -19.77 -8.12 -7.29
C SER A 43 -19.52 -7.32 -6.00
N ASN A 44 -19.20 -7.99 -4.90
CA ASN A 44 -18.90 -7.32 -3.63
C ASN A 44 -17.63 -6.46 -3.74
N THR A 45 -16.60 -6.94 -4.45
CA THR A 45 -15.36 -6.18 -4.70
C THR A 45 -15.63 -4.91 -5.49
N LEU A 46 -16.43 -4.99 -6.56
CA LEU A 46 -16.83 -3.84 -7.35
C LEU A 46 -17.63 -2.81 -6.52
N TRP A 47 -18.58 -3.28 -5.70
CA TRP A 47 -19.33 -2.41 -4.81
C TRP A 47 -18.44 -1.82 -3.69
N GLY A 48 -17.45 -2.56 -3.22
CA GLY A 48 -16.40 -2.05 -2.32
C GLY A 48 -15.65 -0.88 -2.96
N GLN A 49 -15.20 -1.02 -4.21
CA GLN A 49 -14.56 0.07 -4.95
C GLN A 49 -15.47 1.29 -5.09
N ARG A 50 -16.70 1.12 -5.57
CA ARG A 50 -17.66 2.22 -5.75
C ARG A 50 -17.91 3.00 -4.47
N SER A 51 -17.98 2.33 -3.33
CA SER A 51 -18.28 2.95 -2.05
C SER A 51 -17.07 3.60 -1.38
N ASN A 52 -15.85 3.20 -1.76
CA ASN A 52 -14.61 3.75 -1.22
C ASN A 52 -13.96 4.81 -2.12
N TYR A 53 -14.20 4.77 -3.44
CA TYR A 53 -13.62 5.74 -4.36
C TYR A 53 -14.52 6.97 -4.45
N LEU A 54 -14.37 7.87 -3.47
CA LEU A 54 -15.07 9.17 -3.42
C LEU A 54 -14.06 10.28 -3.14
N SER A 55 -13.63 10.97 -4.18
CA SER A 55 -12.54 11.95 -4.22
C SER A 55 -11.17 11.37 -3.90
N VAL A 56 -11.06 10.49 -2.92
CA VAL A 56 -9.85 9.75 -2.54
C VAL A 56 -10.18 8.27 -2.38
N PRO A 57 -9.20 7.37 -2.51
CA PRO A 57 -9.42 5.95 -2.24
C PRO A 57 -9.45 5.72 -0.73
N THR A 58 -10.65 5.69 -0.15
CA THR A 58 -10.80 5.49 1.30
C THR A 58 -10.71 4.01 1.68
N ASP A 59 -10.23 3.74 2.89
CA ASP A 59 -10.09 2.40 3.44
C ASP A 59 -11.44 1.75 3.77
N CYS A 60 -12.40 2.53 4.27
CA CYS A 60 -13.67 2.02 4.75
C CYS A 60 -14.82 3.03 4.61
N PRO A 61 -15.97 2.66 4.00
CA PRO A 61 -17.10 3.58 3.84
C PRO A 61 -18.09 3.53 5.02
N GLN A 62 -18.05 2.49 5.86
CA GLN A 62 -19.09 2.15 6.83
C GLN A 62 -18.92 2.77 8.22
N ARG A 63 -17.79 3.40 8.52
CA ARG A 63 -17.48 4.00 9.82
C ARG A 63 -16.87 5.40 9.66
N ASN A 64 -16.58 6.06 10.77
CA ASN A 64 -16.08 7.45 10.79
C ASN A 64 -14.57 7.60 10.52
N GLU A 65 -13.93 6.66 9.91
CA GLU A 65 -12.53 6.76 9.47
C GLU A 65 -12.47 7.42 8.09
N ARG A 66 -12.71 6.67 7.01
CA ARG A 66 -12.79 7.18 5.62
C ARG A 66 -11.56 7.97 5.20
N LEU A 67 -10.39 7.43 5.52
CA LEU A 67 -9.10 8.03 5.20
C LEU A 67 -8.51 7.39 3.94
N GLY A 68 -7.71 8.15 3.21
CA GLY A 68 -6.96 7.65 2.05
C GLY A 68 -5.71 6.89 2.48
N TRP A 69 -5.89 5.76 3.16
CA TRP A 69 -4.79 4.90 3.58
C TRP A 69 -4.03 4.37 2.37
N THR A 70 -2.73 4.59 2.38
CA THR A 70 -1.90 4.38 1.20
C THR A 70 -1.61 2.89 0.97
N ALA A 71 -1.51 2.07 2.02
CA ALA A 71 -1.37 0.62 1.87
C ALA A 71 -2.61 0.00 1.22
N ASP A 72 -3.80 0.35 1.71
CA ASP A 72 -5.08 -0.13 1.17
C ASP A 72 -5.19 0.21 -0.31
N THR A 73 -4.80 1.44 -0.65
CA THR A 73 -4.81 1.91 -2.04
C THR A 73 -3.85 1.12 -2.91
N GLN A 74 -2.59 0.94 -2.51
CA GLN A 74 -1.61 0.25 -3.35
C GLN A 74 -1.95 -1.23 -3.57
N VAL A 75 -2.47 -1.89 -2.54
CA VAL A 75 -2.87 -3.32 -2.64
C VAL A 75 -4.08 -3.47 -3.56
N PHE A 76 -5.00 -2.52 -3.56
CA PHE A 76 -6.21 -2.58 -4.37
C PHE A 76 -6.07 -1.95 -5.76
N ALA A 77 -5.06 -1.13 -6.02
CA ALA A 77 -4.91 -0.35 -7.25
C ALA A 77 -5.02 -1.21 -8.52
N GLU A 78 -4.33 -2.34 -8.57
CA GLU A 78 -4.37 -3.25 -9.73
C GLU A 78 -5.77 -3.81 -9.97
N THR A 79 -6.46 -4.25 -8.92
CA THR A 79 -7.85 -4.68 -9.00
C THR A 79 -8.77 -3.54 -9.43
N GLY A 80 -8.56 -2.35 -8.86
CA GLY A 80 -9.37 -1.17 -9.16
C GLY A 80 -9.24 -0.70 -10.60
N THR A 81 -8.03 -0.73 -11.16
CA THR A 81 -7.76 -0.40 -12.57
C THR A 81 -8.30 -1.44 -13.54
N PHE A 82 -8.38 -2.71 -13.11
CA PHE A 82 -9.02 -3.76 -13.89
C PHE A 82 -10.54 -3.53 -14.06
N PHE A 83 -11.22 -3.15 -12.98
CA PHE A 83 -12.67 -2.96 -13.02
C PHE A 83 -13.10 -1.65 -13.69
N ALA A 84 -12.30 -0.61 -13.59
CA ALA A 84 -12.67 0.71 -14.10
C ALA A 84 -11.47 1.48 -14.64
N ASN A 85 -11.72 2.37 -15.59
CA ASN A 85 -10.74 3.38 -15.98
C ASN A 85 -10.61 4.41 -14.84
N THR A 86 -9.60 4.20 -14.01
CA THR A 86 -9.30 5.02 -12.83
C THR A 86 -8.13 5.96 -13.02
N ALA A 87 -7.67 6.17 -14.26
CA ALA A 87 -6.49 7.00 -14.54
C ALA A 87 -6.64 8.41 -13.95
N ASP A 88 -7.70 9.14 -14.31
CA ASP A 88 -7.94 10.50 -13.80
C ASP A 88 -8.10 10.55 -12.27
N PHE A 89 -8.74 9.53 -11.70
CA PHE A 89 -8.88 9.39 -10.25
C PHE A 89 -7.52 9.29 -9.56
N PHE A 90 -6.63 8.47 -10.10
CA PHE A 90 -5.29 8.32 -9.56
C PHE A 90 -4.37 9.50 -9.87
N HIS A 91 -4.50 10.17 -11.02
CA HIS A 91 -3.80 11.45 -11.25
C HIS A 91 -4.11 12.48 -10.17
N LYS A 92 -5.41 12.60 -9.81
CA LYS A 92 -5.82 13.48 -8.72
C LYS A 92 -5.23 13.05 -7.38
N TRP A 93 -5.34 11.77 -7.02
CA TRP A 93 -4.86 11.29 -5.73
C TRP A 93 -3.33 11.32 -5.61
N MET A 94 -2.61 11.06 -6.69
CA MET A 94 -1.14 11.22 -6.73
C MET A 94 -0.71 12.68 -6.55
N ARG A 95 -1.55 13.65 -6.90
CA ARG A 95 -1.32 15.05 -6.54
C ARG A 95 -1.43 15.24 -5.02
N ASP A 96 -2.46 14.67 -4.39
CA ASP A 96 -2.59 14.71 -2.92
C ASP A 96 -1.35 14.08 -2.24
N MET A 97 -0.82 12.99 -2.80
CA MET A 97 0.40 12.35 -2.32
C MET A 97 1.61 13.28 -2.40
N ARG A 98 1.80 13.98 -3.54
CA ARG A 98 2.90 14.94 -3.73
C ARG A 98 2.78 16.16 -2.80
N ASP A 99 1.56 16.70 -2.66
CA ASP A 99 1.29 17.87 -1.82
C ASP A 99 1.55 17.59 -0.33
N THR A 100 1.49 16.32 0.06
CA THR A 100 1.75 15.87 1.44
C THR A 100 3.13 15.28 1.65
N GLN A 101 3.95 15.15 0.60
CA GLN A 101 5.31 14.63 0.72
C GLN A 101 6.18 15.55 1.59
N SER A 102 6.94 14.96 2.52
CA SER A 102 7.82 15.72 3.39
C SER A 102 8.95 16.42 2.63
N PRO A 103 9.54 17.46 3.22
CA PRO A 103 10.75 18.09 2.67
C PRO A 103 11.93 17.12 2.48
N THR A 104 12.00 16.04 3.26
CA THR A 104 13.03 15.01 3.14
C THR A 104 12.73 13.95 2.08
N GLY A 105 11.50 13.88 1.56
CA GLY A 105 11.10 12.93 0.54
C GLY A 105 10.16 11.83 1.01
N ALA A 106 9.92 11.71 2.32
CA ALA A 106 9.01 10.69 2.84
C ALA A 106 7.56 10.93 2.38
N TYR A 107 6.89 9.87 1.92
CA TYR A 107 5.45 9.90 1.67
C TYR A 107 4.65 9.59 2.94
N PRO A 108 3.41 10.07 3.04
CA PRO A 108 2.54 9.79 4.18
C PRO A 108 1.97 8.37 4.13
N GLY A 109 1.52 7.88 5.29
CA GLY A 109 0.70 6.67 5.38
C GLY A 109 -0.77 6.91 4.99
N VAL A 110 -1.20 8.19 4.97
CA VAL A 110 -2.55 8.64 4.57
C VAL A 110 -2.46 9.87 3.68
N ALA A 111 -3.13 9.88 2.55
CA ALA A 111 -3.18 11.05 1.65
C ALA A 111 -4.62 11.37 1.20
N PRO A 112 -5.04 12.65 1.29
CA PRO A 112 -4.35 13.77 1.91
C PRO A 112 -4.19 13.58 3.43
N LEU A 113 -3.23 14.29 4.05
CA LEU A 113 -3.05 14.23 5.50
C LEU A 113 -4.32 14.73 6.20
N ALA A 114 -4.89 13.88 7.04
CA ALA A 114 -6.03 14.22 7.87
C ALA A 114 -5.54 14.74 9.24
N GLN A 115 -6.30 15.65 9.85
CA GLN A 115 -6.01 16.12 11.21
C GLN A 115 -6.23 15.03 12.28
N TYR A 116 -6.94 13.97 11.93
CA TYR A 116 -7.34 12.90 12.84
C TYR A 116 -6.81 11.56 12.36
N GLY A 117 -6.05 10.87 13.21
CA GLY A 117 -5.56 9.51 12.95
C GLY A 117 -4.34 9.38 12.04
N ALA A 118 -3.91 10.47 11.39
CA ALA A 118 -2.68 10.50 10.63
C ALA A 118 -1.80 11.65 11.15
N SER A 119 -0.81 11.30 11.92
CA SER A 119 0.18 12.24 12.41
C SER A 119 1.16 12.59 11.27
N PRO A 120 1.69 13.82 11.23
CA PRO A 120 2.89 14.14 10.46
C PRO A 120 4.08 13.21 10.78
N THR A 121 4.01 12.47 11.89
CA THR A 121 4.98 11.45 12.28
C THR A 121 4.74 10.10 11.61
N ASP A 122 3.59 9.86 10.98
CA ASP A 122 3.27 8.62 10.26
C ASP A 122 3.76 8.65 8.81
N MET A 123 4.87 9.35 8.61
CA MET A 123 5.55 9.38 7.32
C MET A 123 6.47 8.18 7.18
N ASN A 124 6.66 7.75 5.92
CA ASN A 124 7.65 6.73 5.57
C ASN A 124 7.40 5.37 6.22
N ARG A 125 6.14 4.95 6.27
CA ARG A 125 5.77 3.58 6.64
C ARG A 125 5.88 2.68 5.42
N LEU A 126 6.88 1.81 5.40
CA LEU A 126 7.06 0.87 4.29
C LEU A 126 5.89 -0.15 4.28
N GLY A 127 5.40 -0.45 3.08
CA GLY A 127 4.12 -1.12 2.89
C GLY A 127 2.93 -0.16 2.77
N TRP A 128 3.10 1.13 3.13
CA TRP A 128 2.11 2.20 2.98
C TRP A 128 2.61 3.29 2.03
N SER A 129 3.71 3.92 2.40
CA SER A 129 4.29 5.06 1.67
C SER A 129 4.72 4.70 0.25
N ASP A 130 4.99 3.42 0.00
CA ASP A 130 5.38 2.88 -1.31
C ASP A 130 4.29 3.04 -2.38
N ALA A 131 3.05 3.33 -1.97
CA ALA A 131 1.97 3.73 -2.88
C ALA A 131 2.37 4.88 -3.80
N GLY A 132 3.28 5.75 -3.34
CA GLY A 132 3.83 6.84 -4.14
C GLY A 132 4.58 6.39 -5.40
N VAL A 133 5.08 5.16 -5.42
CA VAL A 133 5.76 4.52 -6.56
C VAL A 133 4.87 3.47 -7.22
N ILE A 134 4.23 2.63 -6.42
CA ILE A 134 3.44 1.48 -6.90
C ILE A 134 2.23 1.95 -7.72
N VAL A 135 1.49 2.97 -7.27
CA VAL A 135 0.27 3.40 -7.98
C VAL A 135 0.58 4.00 -9.35
N PRO A 136 1.56 4.90 -9.55
CA PRO A 136 1.96 5.32 -10.89
C PRO A 136 2.37 4.17 -11.80
N TRP A 137 3.12 3.19 -11.28
CA TRP A 137 3.50 2.00 -12.04
C TRP A 137 2.28 1.19 -12.48
N VAL A 138 1.31 0.94 -11.58
CA VAL A 138 0.06 0.21 -11.87
C VAL A 138 -0.76 0.92 -12.94
N VAL A 139 -0.95 2.24 -12.83
CA VAL A 139 -1.72 3.04 -13.81
C VAL A 139 -1.05 3.00 -15.17
N TRP A 140 0.27 3.19 -15.23
CA TRP A 140 1.02 3.04 -16.48
C TRP A 140 0.89 1.65 -17.08
N LYS A 141 1.08 0.60 -16.28
CA LYS A 141 0.98 -0.79 -16.77
C LYS A 141 -0.40 -1.12 -17.32
N GLN A 142 -1.46 -0.61 -16.68
CA GLN A 142 -2.84 -0.89 -17.06
C GLN A 142 -3.29 -0.09 -18.27
N PHE A 143 -2.94 1.18 -18.34
CA PHE A 143 -3.49 2.11 -19.33
C PHE A 143 -2.47 2.61 -20.36
N GLY A 144 -1.18 2.29 -20.20
CA GLY A 144 -0.12 2.85 -21.03
C GLY A 144 0.17 4.34 -20.74
N ASP A 145 -0.35 4.85 -19.64
CA ASP A 145 -0.31 6.27 -19.26
C ASP A 145 1.08 6.63 -18.70
N THR A 146 1.94 7.19 -19.54
CA THR A 146 3.26 7.68 -19.11
C THR A 146 3.20 9.07 -18.49
N GLN A 147 2.11 9.81 -18.65
CA GLN A 147 1.96 11.14 -18.05
C GLN A 147 1.97 11.04 -16.51
N ILE A 148 1.35 10.02 -15.93
CA ILE A 148 1.39 9.83 -14.49
C ILE A 148 2.81 9.61 -13.98
N ILE A 149 3.67 8.95 -14.77
CA ILE A 149 5.09 8.79 -14.45
C ILE A 149 5.77 10.17 -14.46
N ASP A 150 5.59 10.93 -15.53
CA ASP A 150 6.22 12.25 -15.70
C ASP A 150 5.84 13.22 -14.58
N GLU A 151 4.56 13.27 -14.24
CA GLU A 151 4.03 14.14 -13.16
C GLU A 151 4.58 13.79 -11.79
N ASN A 152 4.90 12.53 -11.54
CA ASN A 152 5.31 12.04 -10.23
C ASN A 152 6.81 11.76 -10.12
N TRP A 153 7.56 11.82 -11.22
CA TRP A 153 8.95 11.37 -11.28
C TRP A 153 9.84 11.96 -10.19
N ALA A 154 9.84 13.29 -10.07
CA ALA A 154 10.69 13.99 -9.09
C ALA A 154 10.35 13.61 -7.64
N ALA A 155 9.07 13.40 -7.36
CA ALA A 155 8.61 13.00 -6.03
C ALA A 155 8.97 11.54 -5.71
N MET A 156 8.81 10.63 -6.69
CA MET A 156 9.22 9.23 -6.56
C MET A 156 10.73 9.10 -6.38
N GLU A 157 11.52 9.82 -7.20
CA GLU A 157 12.98 9.82 -7.08
C GLU A 157 13.43 10.33 -5.71
N LYS A 158 12.80 11.40 -5.21
CA LYS A 158 13.08 11.95 -3.89
C LYS A 158 12.75 10.95 -2.78
N TYR A 159 11.65 10.21 -2.92
CA TYR A 159 11.27 9.16 -1.98
C TYR A 159 12.29 8.01 -1.96
N LEU A 160 12.69 7.48 -3.12
CA LEU A 160 13.69 6.42 -3.19
C LEU A 160 15.05 6.86 -2.64
N ASN A 161 15.48 8.08 -2.93
CA ASN A 161 16.71 8.63 -2.35
C ASN A 161 16.61 8.70 -0.82
N HIS A 162 15.46 9.15 -0.29
CA HIS A 162 15.22 9.18 1.15
C HIS A 162 15.26 7.78 1.78
N ILE A 163 14.66 6.78 1.14
CA ILE A 163 14.75 5.37 1.59
C ILE A 163 16.19 4.90 1.56
N ASN A 164 16.90 5.12 0.45
CA ASN A 164 18.27 4.68 0.27
C ASN A 164 19.21 5.27 1.32
N GLU A 165 19.04 6.56 1.66
CA GLU A 165 19.89 7.26 2.61
C GLU A 165 19.55 6.92 4.07
N THR A 166 18.26 6.71 4.39
CA THR A 166 17.79 6.58 5.78
C THR A 166 17.43 5.16 6.18
N LYS A 167 17.04 4.32 5.21
CA LYS A 167 16.50 2.99 5.46
C LYS A 167 17.45 1.87 5.12
N TYR A 168 18.38 2.10 4.21
CA TYR A 168 19.41 1.11 3.92
C TYR A 168 20.29 0.81 5.14
N ASP A 169 20.51 1.77 6.00
CA ASP A 169 21.24 1.60 7.25
C ASP A 169 20.37 1.00 8.40
N HIS A 170 19.18 0.53 8.11
CA HIS A 170 18.27 -0.32 8.88
C HIS A 170 17.96 0.11 10.30
N HIS A 171 18.87 0.77 10.96
CA HIS A 171 18.68 1.35 12.29
C HIS A 171 17.61 2.44 12.29
N ALA A 172 17.43 3.10 11.16
CA ALA A 172 16.40 4.13 11.00
C ALA A 172 14.98 3.55 10.90
N LEU A 173 14.82 2.27 10.52
CA LEU A 173 13.53 1.59 10.50
C LEU A 173 13.12 1.08 11.85
N SER A 174 14.12 0.74 12.66
CA SER A 174 13.89 0.10 13.93
C SER A 174 13.59 1.10 15.03
N ALA A 175 13.08 0.60 16.05
CA ALA A 175 12.65 1.12 17.29
C ALA A 175 13.62 2.03 18.08
N GLU A 176 14.80 2.30 17.63
CA GLU A 176 15.69 3.27 18.32
C GLU A 176 15.03 4.64 18.51
N ASN A 177 14.01 4.94 17.67
CA ASN A 177 13.20 6.15 17.77
C ASN A 177 11.74 5.91 18.18
N GLY A 178 11.38 4.72 18.68
CA GLY A 178 10.00 4.40 19.05
C GLY A 178 9.03 4.23 17.85
N ASN A 179 9.53 4.25 16.63
CA ASN A 179 8.72 4.16 15.42
C ASN A 179 8.72 2.73 14.87
N TYR A 180 7.87 1.87 15.43
CA TYR A 180 7.60 0.57 14.82
C TYR A 180 6.98 0.73 13.43
N GLN A 181 7.24 -0.21 12.54
CA GLN A 181 6.56 -0.29 11.24
C GLN A 181 5.21 -0.99 11.41
N TRP A 182 4.25 -0.66 10.55
CA TRP A 182 2.96 -1.36 10.57
C TRP A 182 3.04 -2.74 9.93
N ALA A 183 4.08 -2.98 9.15
CA ALA A 183 4.45 -4.28 8.59
C ALA A 183 3.27 -5.05 8.00
N ASP A 184 3.07 -6.29 8.40
CA ASP A 184 1.96 -7.15 7.97
C ASP A 184 0.72 -6.91 8.83
N TRP A 185 0.04 -5.80 8.55
CA TRP A 185 -1.08 -5.29 9.36
C TRP A 185 -2.25 -6.26 9.40
N LEU A 186 -2.70 -6.61 10.59
CA LEU A 186 -3.83 -7.53 10.83
C LEU A 186 -3.65 -8.94 10.28
N SER A 187 -2.41 -9.37 10.00
CA SER A 187 -2.16 -10.73 9.57
C SER A 187 -2.44 -11.74 10.68
N TYR A 188 -2.64 -13.00 10.30
CA TYR A 188 -2.71 -14.13 11.24
C TYR A 188 -1.32 -14.65 11.62
N GLU A 189 -0.28 -14.04 11.12
CA GLU A 189 1.10 -14.43 11.36
C GLU A 189 1.54 -14.13 12.80
N PRO A 190 2.51 -14.89 13.35
CA PRO A 190 2.95 -14.72 14.74
C PRO A 190 3.54 -13.35 15.06
N LEU A 191 4.08 -12.64 14.06
CA LEU A 191 4.79 -11.37 14.20
C LEU A 191 4.06 -10.19 13.56
N GLU A 192 2.74 -10.22 13.48
CA GLU A 192 2.00 -9.07 12.94
C GLU A 192 2.08 -7.85 13.88
N SER A 193 1.86 -6.64 13.35
CA SER A 193 2.17 -5.39 14.05
C SER A 193 1.10 -4.91 15.04
N CYS A 194 -0.15 -5.29 14.87
CA CYS A 194 -1.26 -4.67 15.62
C CYS A 194 -1.83 -5.51 16.77
N SER A 195 -1.50 -6.79 16.89
CA SER A 195 -2.04 -7.66 17.95
C SER A 195 -1.19 -7.72 19.21
N GLY A 196 -0.05 -7.04 19.24
CA GLY A 196 0.90 -7.14 20.33
C GLY A 196 1.73 -8.43 20.34
N ARG A 197 1.64 -9.26 19.31
CA ARG A 197 2.45 -10.49 19.17
C ARG A 197 3.95 -10.20 19.02
N HIS A 198 4.30 -8.97 18.71
CA HIS A 198 5.67 -8.47 18.67
C HIS A 198 6.23 -8.08 20.05
N THR A 199 5.43 -8.17 21.11
CA THR A 199 5.86 -7.82 22.47
C THR A 199 6.19 -9.09 23.26
N ALA A 200 7.31 -9.08 23.97
CA ALA A 200 7.70 -10.17 24.84
C ALA A 200 6.68 -10.37 25.98
N LYS A 201 6.38 -11.62 26.34
CA LYS A 201 5.38 -11.97 27.35
C LYS A 201 5.69 -11.43 28.74
N ASP A 202 6.97 -11.17 29.02
CA ASP A 202 7.45 -10.59 30.28
C ASP A 202 7.38 -9.06 30.32
N GLY A 203 6.93 -8.43 29.22
CA GLY A 203 6.85 -6.98 29.12
C GLY A 203 8.19 -6.28 28.88
N SER A 204 9.26 -7.02 28.55
CA SER A 204 10.60 -6.46 28.32
C SER A 204 10.74 -5.62 27.04
N GLY A 205 9.70 -5.57 26.23
CA GLY A 205 9.66 -4.78 24.99
C GLY A 205 9.40 -5.61 23.74
N THR A 206 9.73 -5.04 22.58
CA THR A 206 9.52 -5.71 21.28
C THR A 206 10.47 -6.87 21.10
N LEU A 207 9.94 -7.99 20.59
CA LEU A 207 10.75 -9.17 20.26
C LEU A 207 11.79 -8.84 19.19
N PRO A 208 13.04 -9.32 19.30
CA PRO A 208 14.05 -9.14 18.26
C PRO A 208 13.60 -9.62 16.89
N GLU A 209 12.87 -10.72 16.83
CA GLU A 209 12.31 -11.30 15.60
C GLU A 209 11.32 -10.37 14.91
N ALA A 210 10.60 -9.52 15.68
CA ALA A 210 9.70 -8.53 15.10
C ALA A 210 10.47 -7.40 14.39
N TYR A 211 11.61 -7.00 14.92
CA TYR A 211 12.50 -6.05 14.23
C TYR A 211 13.06 -6.64 12.95
N ASP A 212 13.50 -7.89 12.97
CA ASP A 212 13.95 -8.59 11.78
C ASP A 212 12.83 -8.69 10.74
N TYR A 213 11.59 -8.93 11.19
CA TYR A 213 10.44 -9.01 10.32
C TYR A 213 10.13 -7.66 9.65
N TRP A 214 10.10 -6.58 10.40
CA TRP A 214 9.91 -5.24 9.84
C TRP A 214 11.01 -4.85 8.86
N ASN A 215 12.26 -5.17 9.18
CA ASN A 215 13.41 -4.93 8.31
C ASN A 215 13.33 -5.77 7.03
N TYR A 216 12.92 -7.02 7.14
CA TYR A 216 12.75 -7.90 6.00
C TYR A 216 11.67 -7.38 5.04
N LEU A 217 10.50 -7.04 5.54
CA LEU A 217 9.42 -6.48 4.74
C LEU A 217 9.84 -5.15 4.10
N SER A 218 10.48 -4.30 4.85
CA SER A 218 10.96 -3.00 4.36
C SER A 218 11.98 -3.14 3.24
N ALA A 219 12.93 -4.06 3.38
CA ALA A 219 13.91 -4.33 2.33
C ALA A 219 13.27 -4.87 1.03
N ASN A 220 12.21 -5.68 1.18
CA ASN A 220 11.45 -6.17 0.02
C ASN A 220 10.66 -5.06 -0.68
N TYR A 221 10.03 -4.13 0.06
CA TYR A 221 9.39 -2.97 -0.56
C TYR A 221 10.40 -2.06 -1.25
N TRP A 222 11.56 -1.83 -0.66
CA TRP A 222 12.63 -1.08 -1.32
C TRP A 222 13.08 -1.74 -2.63
N LEU A 223 13.23 -3.07 -2.66
CA LEU A 223 13.54 -3.82 -3.89
C LEU A 223 12.44 -3.66 -4.94
N ILE A 224 11.17 -3.77 -4.53
CA ILE A 224 10.01 -3.61 -5.41
C ILE A 224 9.98 -2.20 -6.01
N ASP A 225 10.10 -1.18 -5.20
CA ASP A 225 10.06 0.22 -5.63
C ASP A 225 11.20 0.56 -6.59
N ALA A 226 12.41 0.12 -6.27
CA ALA A 226 13.57 0.32 -7.15
C ALA A 226 13.37 -0.40 -8.51
N GLY A 227 12.83 -1.61 -8.52
CA GLY A 227 12.48 -2.34 -9.74
C GLY A 227 11.42 -1.62 -10.57
N MET A 228 10.36 -1.13 -9.93
CA MET A 228 9.29 -0.38 -10.59
C MET A 228 9.80 0.95 -11.16
N MET A 229 10.68 1.66 -10.43
CA MET A 229 11.32 2.88 -10.94
C MET A 229 12.22 2.60 -12.14
N SER A 230 12.95 1.48 -12.14
CA SER A 230 13.74 1.06 -13.30
C SER A 230 12.86 0.82 -14.53
N ASP A 231 11.72 0.13 -14.37
CA ASP A 231 10.76 -0.10 -15.44
C ASP A 231 10.20 1.21 -16.01
N MET A 232 9.78 2.11 -15.11
CA MET A 232 9.24 3.43 -15.49
C MET A 232 10.30 4.32 -16.15
N ALA A 233 11.56 4.25 -15.71
CA ALA A 233 12.69 4.95 -16.33
C ALA A 233 12.86 4.50 -17.79
N ARG A 234 12.91 3.20 -18.03
CA ARG A 234 13.02 2.65 -19.40
C ARG A 234 11.85 3.06 -20.28
N ALA A 235 10.63 3.00 -19.74
CA ALA A 235 9.42 3.36 -20.49
C ALA A 235 9.37 4.81 -20.92
N THR A 236 10.05 5.70 -20.20
CA THR A 236 10.04 7.15 -20.43
C THR A 236 11.37 7.68 -20.94
N GLY A 237 12.31 6.79 -21.32
CA GLY A 237 13.62 7.16 -21.87
C GLY A 237 14.57 7.81 -20.85
N ARG A 238 14.34 7.56 -19.56
CA ARG A 238 15.21 8.02 -18.47
C ARG A 238 16.28 6.97 -18.16
N ASP A 239 17.34 7.40 -17.46
CA ASP A 239 18.37 6.49 -16.95
C ASP A 239 17.80 5.51 -15.92
N ALA A 240 17.87 4.22 -16.23
CA ALA A 240 17.41 3.13 -15.37
C ALA A 240 18.55 2.52 -14.52
N GLU A 241 19.83 2.74 -14.87
CA GLU A 241 20.97 2.06 -14.23
C GLU A 241 21.04 2.34 -12.73
N LYS A 242 20.73 3.57 -12.33
CA LYS A 242 20.67 3.96 -10.91
C LYS A 242 19.70 3.08 -10.11
N TYR A 243 18.52 2.82 -10.67
CA TYR A 243 17.46 2.06 -9.97
C TYR A 243 17.73 0.56 -10.05
N GLU A 244 18.34 0.08 -11.12
CA GLU A 244 18.83 -1.29 -11.23
C GLU A 244 19.89 -1.60 -10.17
N ALA A 245 20.85 -0.69 -10.01
CA ALA A 245 21.87 -0.81 -8.98
C ALA A 245 21.27 -0.79 -7.58
N MET A 246 20.25 0.07 -7.35
CA MET A 246 19.54 0.14 -6.07
C MET A 246 18.76 -1.16 -5.79
N ALA A 247 18.08 -1.71 -6.80
CA ALA A 247 17.37 -2.99 -6.67
C ALA A 247 18.34 -4.16 -6.40
N ALA A 248 19.47 -4.19 -7.11
CA ALA A 248 20.51 -5.20 -6.87
C ALA A 248 21.07 -5.12 -5.46
N LEU A 249 21.29 -3.91 -4.95
CA LEU A 249 21.76 -3.67 -3.59
C LEU A 249 20.75 -4.14 -2.54
N ALA A 250 19.46 -3.81 -2.73
CA ALA A 250 18.39 -4.26 -1.85
C ALA A 250 18.27 -5.79 -1.85
N LYS A 251 18.33 -6.41 -3.03
CA LYS A 251 18.32 -7.87 -3.17
C LYS A 251 19.50 -8.52 -2.45
N GLN A 252 20.71 -8.02 -2.66
CA GLN A 252 21.91 -8.54 -1.99
C GLN A 252 21.78 -8.44 -0.47
N TYR A 253 21.27 -7.28 0.02
CA TYR A 253 21.03 -7.11 1.45
C TYR A 253 20.04 -8.15 2.01
N ILE A 254 18.92 -8.43 1.29
CA ILE A 254 17.96 -9.44 1.70
C ILE A 254 18.63 -10.82 1.80
N LEU A 255 19.40 -11.19 0.78
CA LEU A 255 20.11 -12.47 0.75
C LEU A 255 21.12 -12.58 1.90
N ASP A 256 21.95 -11.56 2.10
CA ASP A 256 23.01 -11.59 3.09
C ASP A 256 22.49 -11.54 4.52
N LYS A 257 21.45 -10.76 4.77
CA LYS A 257 20.93 -10.57 6.12
C LYS A 257 19.98 -11.66 6.56
N PHE A 258 19.07 -12.09 5.71
CA PHE A 258 17.91 -12.88 6.13
C PHE A 258 17.98 -14.35 5.71
N LEU A 259 18.79 -14.71 4.71
CA LEU A 259 18.83 -16.07 4.18
C LEU A 259 20.17 -16.75 4.45
N ASN A 260 20.11 -18.05 4.70
CA ASN A 260 21.26 -18.95 4.71
C ASN A 260 21.61 -19.36 3.26
N VAL A 261 22.76 -20.01 3.10
CA VAL A 261 23.25 -20.49 1.79
C VAL A 261 22.37 -21.56 1.15
N ASP A 262 21.56 -22.25 1.94
CA ASP A 262 20.57 -23.23 1.52
C ASP A 262 19.18 -22.65 1.23
N GLY A 263 19.01 -21.34 1.40
CA GLY A 263 17.77 -20.61 1.15
C GLY A 263 16.80 -20.58 2.33
N GLU A 264 17.13 -21.15 3.47
CA GLU A 264 16.33 -21.01 4.69
C GLU A 264 16.53 -19.64 5.35
N PHE A 265 15.49 -19.16 6.02
CA PHE A 265 15.60 -17.91 6.79
C PHE A 265 16.45 -18.11 8.04
N LYS A 266 17.36 -17.19 8.31
CA LYS A 266 18.18 -17.15 9.54
C LYS A 266 17.34 -16.96 10.79
N THR A 267 16.30 -16.15 10.70
CA THR A 267 15.30 -15.97 11.77
C THR A 267 14.30 -17.13 11.68
N ALA A 268 14.46 -18.12 12.54
CA ALA A 268 13.80 -19.43 12.43
C ALA A 268 12.26 -19.35 12.27
N ILE A 269 11.61 -18.39 12.96
CA ILE A 269 10.15 -18.24 12.90
C ILE A 269 9.67 -17.90 11.47
N PHE A 270 10.49 -17.22 10.65
CA PHE A 270 10.11 -16.86 9.27
C PHE A 270 9.87 -18.09 8.39
N ASN A 271 10.55 -19.21 8.69
CA ASN A 271 10.34 -20.48 7.97
C ASN A 271 8.96 -21.09 8.22
N THR A 272 8.22 -20.59 9.19
CA THR A 272 6.85 -21.01 9.52
C THR A 272 5.78 -20.02 9.08
N MET A 273 6.18 -18.88 8.49
CA MET A 273 5.30 -17.78 8.11
C MET A 273 5.09 -17.75 6.59
N GLN A 274 3.88 -17.39 6.14
CA GLN A 274 3.56 -17.30 4.71
C GLN A 274 4.15 -16.05 4.06
N THR A 275 4.03 -14.90 4.71
CA THR A 275 4.45 -13.61 4.16
C THR A 275 5.93 -13.55 3.79
N PRO A 276 6.89 -13.97 4.64
CA PRO A 276 8.29 -14.05 4.24
C PRO A 276 8.53 -14.93 3.01
N ALA A 277 7.89 -16.11 2.96
CA ALA A 277 8.01 -17.04 1.84
C ALA A 277 7.46 -16.44 0.54
N LEU A 278 6.32 -15.74 0.59
CA LEU A 278 5.73 -15.09 -0.58
C LEU A 278 6.63 -13.97 -1.14
N PHE A 279 7.23 -13.15 -0.29
CA PHE A 279 8.18 -12.14 -0.73
C PHE A 279 9.45 -12.75 -1.32
N ALA A 280 9.97 -13.83 -0.74
CA ALA A 280 11.12 -14.55 -1.29
C ALA A 280 10.84 -15.17 -2.67
N LEU A 281 9.60 -15.61 -2.92
CA LEU A 281 9.19 -16.15 -4.22
C LEU A 281 8.95 -15.06 -5.27
N LYS A 282 8.53 -13.87 -4.84
CA LYS A 282 8.21 -12.75 -5.74
C LYS A 282 9.47 -12.04 -6.23
N ASN A 283 10.50 -11.93 -5.40
CA ASN A 283 11.70 -11.12 -5.56
C ASN A 283 12.97 -11.94 -5.81
#